data_cef91e548919647e6c3e79ce74b1b935
#
_entry.id   cef91e548919647e6c3e79ce74b1b935
#
_cell.length_a   1.000
_cell.length_b   1.000
_cell.length_c   1.000
_cell.angle_alpha   90.00
_cell.angle_beta   90.00
_cell.angle_gamma   90.00
#
_symmetry.space_group_name_H-M   'P 1'
#
loop_
_entity.id
_entity.type
_entity.pdbx_description
1 polymer ?
#
loop_
_entity_poly.entity_id
_entity_poly.type
_entity_poly.pdbx_seq_one_letter_code
_entity_poly.pdbx_strand_id
1 'polypeptide(L)'
;MKIAGSRVLVTGGGSGIGRFLAERLEAESAEVCVLEVDAARCTELCEASGGRIKAWVCDVTDPAAVDVALQAVFDSGFEPDVLINNAGIIHSEPLVNMLSRGERVHSRESWRRVLSADLDSVFFVTGRVVDRMLTKRRKGVIISISSISANGNPGQSAYSAAKAGVNALTRTWAKELGGMGLRFAAIAPGFIDTPSTRAALSEAAVTRLQQQIPLHRLGDLESIYLAVRHIIENDYLTGTVLEIDGGLVI
;
A
#
# COMPACT_ATOMS: atom_id res chain seq x y z
N MET A 1 18.30 2.71 -8.28
CA MET A 1 17.40 3.33 -9.29
C MET A 1 17.20 4.78 -8.90
N LYS A 2 16.98 5.72 -9.84
CA LYS A 2 16.61 7.12 -9.53
C LYS A 2 15.09 7.26 -9.66
N ILE A 3 14.46 8.18 -8.90
CA ILE A 3 13.05 8.50 -9.03
C ILE A 3 12.78 9.22 -10.35
N ALA A 4 13.56 10.24 -10.65
CA ALA A 4 13.42 10.98 -11.90
C ALA A 4 13.54 10.06 -13.12
N GLY A 5 12.52 10.06 -13.97
CA GLY A 5 12.41 9.21 -15.15
C GLY A 5 12.02 7.76 -14.88
N SER A 6 11.75 7.35 -13.62
CA SER A 6 11.17 6.05 -13.32
C SER A 6 9.66 6.04 -13.61
N ARG A 7 9.11 4.86 -13.90
CA ARG A 7 7.69 4.63 -14.12
C ARG A 7 7.10 3.91 -12.91
N VAL A 8 6.24 4.61 -12.20
CA VAL A 8 5.67 4.17 -10.92
C VAL A 8 4.18 3.87 -11.07
N LEU A 9 3.80 2.63 -10.77
CA LEU A 9 2.41 2.22 -10.68
C LEU A 9 1.99 2.18 -9.20
N VAL A 10 0.91 2.87 -8.85
CA VAL A 10 0.39 2.94 -7.48
C VAL A 10 -1.04 2.40 -7.44
N THR A 11 -1.34 1.47 -6.54
CA THR A 11 -2.73 1.04 -6.29
C THR A 11 -3.37 1.85 -5.16
N GLY A 12 -4.65 2.19 -5.29
CA GLY A 12 -5.37 3.02 -4.31
C GLY A 12 -4.78 4.45 -4.25
N GLY A 13 -4.41 4.99 -5.40
CA GLY A 13 -3.76 6.30 -5.48
C GLY A 13 -4.71 7.50 -5.49
N GLY A 14 -6.02 7.31 -5.33
CA GLY A 14 -7.01 8.38 -5.32
C GLY A 14 -7.15 9.13 -4.00
N SER A 15 -6.57 8.63 -2.90
CA SER A 15 -6.69 9.25 -1.58
C SER A 15 -5.53 8.88 -0.64
N GLY A 16 -5.43 9.59 0.48
CA GLY A 16 -4.54 9.28 1.60
C GLY A 16 -3.07 9.11 1.20
N ILE A 17 -2.43 8.05 1.68
CA ILE A 17 -1.02 7.74 1.43
C ILE A 17 -0.76 7.57 -0.08
N GLY A 18 -1.61 6.81 -0.78
CA GLY A 18 -1.42 6.53 -2.19
C GLY A 18 -1.44 7.79 -3.07
N ARG A 19 -2.40 8.69 -2.83
CA ARG A 19 -2.48 9.98 -3.54
C ARG A 19 -1.24 10.84 -3.27
N PHE A 20 -0.87 10.98 -2.01
CA PHE A 20 0.31 11.75 -1.64
C PHE A 20 1.57 11.20 -2.30
N LEU A 21 1.76 9.87 -2.30
CA LEU A 21 2.90 9.25 -2.96
C LEU A 21 2.89 9.48 -4.47
N ALA A 22 1.73 9.37 -5.13
CA ALA A 22 1.59 9.61 -6.56
C ALA A 22 1.97 11.06 -6.93
N GLU A 23 1.42 12.04 -6.21
CA GLU A 23 1.71 13.46 -6.40
C GLU A 23 3.18 13.80 -6.11
N ARG A 24 3.73 13.21 -5.05
CA ARG A 24 5.10 13.49 -4.61
C ARG A 24 6.15 12.90 -5.57
N LEU A 25 5.91 11.70 -6.09
CA LEU A 25 6.77 11.05 -7.07
C LEU A 25 6.71 11.75 -8.43
N GLU A 26 5.52 12.19 -8.86
CA GLU A 26 5.35 12.99 -10.07
C GLU A 26 6.13 14.31 -9.98
N ALA A 27 6.06 15.00 -8.84
CA ALA A 27 6.80 16.24 -8.59
C ALA A 27 8.33 16.05 -8.66
N GLU A 28 8.85 14.84 -8.45
CA GLU A 28 10.25 14.46 -8.66
C GLU A 28 10.53 13.89 -10.06
N SER A 29 9.62 14.15 -11.00
CA SER A 29 9.75 13.76 -12.42
C SER A 29 9.70 12.25 -12.67
N ALA A 30 8.99 11.49 -11.83
CA ALA A 30 8.57 10.15 -12.19
C ALA A 30 7.35 10.22 -13.13
N GLU A 31 7.23 9.28 -14.05
CA GLU A 31 5.99 9.02 -14.77
C GLU A 31 5.08 8.15 -13.88
N VAL A 32 3.91 8.66 -13.49
CA VAL A 32 3.05 8.00 -12.51
C VAL A 32 1.76 7.53 -13.13
N CYS A 33 1.41 6.29 -12.83
CA CYS A 33 0.15 5.64 -13.18
C CYS A 33 -0.54 5.15 -11.91
N VAL A 34 -1.86 5.29 -11.83
CA VAL A 34 -2.65 4.92 -10.66
C VAL A 34 -3.75 3.93 -11.04
N LEU A 35 -3.96 2.91 -10.21
CA LEU A 35 -5.17 2.09 -10.19
C LEU A 35 -6.02 2.50 -8.99
N GLU A 36 -7.27 2.89 -9.22
CA GLU A 36 -8.20 3.37 -8.19
C GLU A 36 -9.61 2.84 -8.48
N VAL A 37 -10.34 2.43 -7.48
CA VAL A 37 -11.71 1.91 -7.64
C VAL A 37 -12.73 3.01 -7.90
N ASP A 38 -12.50 4.20 -7.38
CA ASP A 38 -13.39 5.35 -7.48
C ASP A 38 -13.09 6.17 -8.75
N ALA A 39 -13.98 6.12 -9.71
CA ALA A 39 -13.86 6.84 -10.97
C ALA A 39 -13.78 8.38 -10.80
N ALA A 40 -14.48 8.93 -9.81
CA ALA A 40 -14.45 10.37 -9.54
C ALA A 40 -13.06 10.80 -9.04
N ARG A 41 -12.44 10.00 -8.16
CA ARG A 41 -11.06 10.23 -7.70
C ARG A 41 -10.03 10.08 -8.82
N CYS A 42 -10.24 9.13 -9.75
CA CYS A 42 -9.39 9.04 -10.94
C CYS A 42 -9.42 10.33 -11.75
N THR A 43 -10.62 10.85 -12.03
CA THR A 43 -10.80 12.09 -12.77
C THR A 43 -10.17 13.28 -12.05
N GLU A 44 -10.47 13.45 -10.76
CA GLU A 44 -9.92 14.53 -9.94
C GLU A 44 -8.38 14.53 -9.93
N LEU A 45 -7.76 13.34 -9.75
CA LEU A 45 -6.30 13.21 -9.72
C LEU A 45 -5.67 13.58 -11.08
N CYS A 46 -6.26 13.10 -12.17
CA CYS A 46 -5.80 13.44 -13.53
C CYS A 46 -5.89 14.95 -13.78
N GLU A 47 -7.02 15.59 -13.44
CA GLU A 47 -7.22 17.03 -13.61
C GLU A 47 -6.26 17.85 -12.73
N ALA A 48 -6.15 17.51 -11.45
CA ALA A 48 -5.27 18.21 -10.51
C ALA A 48 -3.79 18.14 -10.92
N SER A 49 -3.38 17.03 -11.53
CA SER A 49 -2.01 16.87 -12.06
C SER A 49 -1.80 17.52 -13.43
N GLY A 50 -2.86 18.09 -14.05
CA GLY A 50 -2.79 18.57 -15.43
C GLY A 50 -2.50 17.45 -16.45
N GLY A 51 -2.98 16.23 -16.18
CA GLY A 51 -2.81 15.05 -17.02
C GLY A 51 -1.42 14.36 -16.91
N ARG A 52 -0.56 14.80 -16.01
CA ARG A 52 0.76 14.18 -15.80
C ARG A 52 0.68 12.85 -15.05
N ILE A 53 -0.28 12.71 -14.13
CA ILE A 53 -0.63 11.42 -13.52
C ILE A 53 -1.78 10.82 -14.34
N LYS A 54 -1.62 9.58 -14.77
CA LYS A 54 -2.66 8.81 -15.44
C LYS A 54 -3.34 7.89 -14.45
N ALA A 55 -4.66 7.77 -14.51
CA ALA A 55 -5.40 6.90 -13.60
C ALA A 55 -6.36 5.98 -14.38
N TRP A 56 -6.47 4.74 -13.94
CA TRP A 56 -7.39 3.73 -14.45
C TRP A 56 -8.31 3.26 -13.33
N VAL A 57 -9.60 3.15 -13.65
CA VAL A 57 -10.58 2.60 -12.70
C VAL A 57 -10.34 1.10 -12.62
N CYS A 58 -10.10 0.61 -11.39
CA CYS A 58 -9.84 -0.79 -11.14
C CYS A 58 -10.19 -1.17 -9.69
N ASP A 59 -11.07 -2.14 -9.54
CA ASP A 59 -11.22 -2.85 -8.25
C ASP A 59 -10.12 -3.91 -8.17
N VAL A 60 -9.11 -3.66 -7.37
CA VAL A 60 -7.96 -4.57 -7.20
C VAL A 60 -8.31 -5.86 -6.45
N THR A 61 -9.53 -5.97 -5.90
CA THR A 61 -10.04 -7.21 -5.27
C THR A 61 -10.62 -8.19 -6.28
N ASP A 62 -10.89 -7.72 -7.51
CA ASP A 62 -11.35 -8.54 -8.62
C ASP A 62 -10.18 -8.85 -9.58
N PRO A 63 -9.70 -10.12 -9.64
CA PRO A 63 -8.59 -10.48 -10.50
C PRO A 63 -8.87 -10.24 -11.99
N ALA A 64 -10.13 -10.34 -12.44
CA ALA A 64 -10.47 -10.06 -13.83
C ALA A 64 -10.39 -8.56 -14.14
N ALA A 65 -10.82 -7.70 -13.22
CA ALA A 65 -10.66 -6.26 -13.34
C ALA A 65 -9.18 -5.85 -13.33
N VAL A 66 -8.35 -6.50 -12.50
CA VAL A 66 -6.89 -6.30 -12.47
C VAL A 66 -6.27 -6.65 -13.82
N ASP A 67 -6.64 -7.80 -14.40
CA ASP A 67 -6.13 -8.24 -15.70
C ASP A 67 -6.46 -7.22 -16.81
N VAL A 68 -7.70 -6.77 -16.88
CA VAL A 68 -8.16 -5.79 -17.87
C VAL A 68 -7.46 -4.43 -17.69
N ALA A 69 -7.42 -3.91 -16.47
CA ALA A 69 -6.82 -2.62 -16.18
C ALA A 69 -5.30 -2.61 -16.46
N LEU A 70 -4.57 -3.64 -16.01
CA LEU A 70 -3.13 -3.73 -16.25
C LEU A 70 -2.82 -3.93 -17.74
N GLN A 71 -3.65 -4.69 -18.48
CA GLN A 71 -3.47 -4.79 -19.92
C GLN A 71 -3.60 -3.43 -20.59
N ALA A 72 -4.63 -2.63 -20.23
CA ALA A 72 -4.80 -1.28 -20.75
C ALA A 72 -3.62 -0.35 -20.38
N VAL A 73 -3.09 -0.44 -19.17
CA VAL A 73 -1.88 0.27 -18.75
C VAL A 73 -0.69 -0.10 -19.63
N PHE A 74 -0.45 -1.39 -19.88
CA PHE A 74 0.66 -1.86 -20.71
C PHE A 74 0.48 -1.48 -22.20
N ASP A 75 -0.73 -1.53 -22.72
CA ASP A 75 -1.06 -1.16 -24.09
C ASP A 75 -0.89 0.35 -24.33
N SER A 76 -0.98 1.17 -23.27
CA SER A 76 -0.64 2.60 -23.35
C SER A 76 0.87 2.87 -23.50
N GLY A 77 1.70 1.83 -23.47
CA GLY A 77 3.16 1.92 -23.50
C GLY A 77 3.81 2.11 -22.13
N PHE A 78 3.03 2.07 -21.05
CA PHE A 78 3.57 2.20 -19.70
C PHE A 78 4.15 0.86 -19.22
N GLU A 79 5.45 0.83 -18.99
CA GLU A 79 6.18 -0.34 -18.50
C GLU A 79 6.72 -0.01 -17.10
N PRO A 80 6.11 -0.47 -16.02
CA PRO A 80 6.48 -0.07 -14.66
C PRO A 80 7.91 -0.48 -14.30
N ASP A 81 8.61 0.39 -13.59
CA ASP A 81 9.89 0.14 -12.93
C ASP A 81 9.68 -0.05 -11.42
N VAL A 82 8.61 0.58 -10.90
CA VAL A 82 8.21 0.54 -9.51
C VAL A 82 6.72 0.20 -9.41
N LEU A 83 6.38 -0.75 -8.56
CA LEU A 83 5.01 -0.99 -8.12
C LEU A 83 4.88 -0.62 -6.65
N ILE A 84 3.87 0.18 -6.30
CA ILE A 84 3.49 0.46 -4.92
C ILE A 84 2.10 -0.12 -4.66
N ASN A 85 2.05 -1.25 -3.97
CA ASN A 85 0.80 -1.83 -3.47
C ASN A 85 0.37 -1.06 -2.23
N ASN A 86 -0.55 -0.11 -2.42
CA ASN A 86 -1.05 0.73 -1.33
C ASN A 86 -2.54 0.53 -1.08
N ALA A 87 -3.32 0.08 -2.05
CA ALA A 87 -4.74 -0.19 -1.88
C ALA A 87 -4.99 -1.11 -0.67
N GLY A 88 -6.01 -0.78 0.12
CA GLY A 88 -6.38 -1.55 1.30
C GLY A 88 -7.41 -0.82 2.15
N ILE A 89 -7.94 -1.51 3.14
CA ILE A 89 -8.94 -1.00 4.08
C ILE A 89 -8.53 -1.29 5.52
N ILE A 90 -8.77 -0.35 6.41
CA ILE A 90 -8.61 -0.60 7.85
C ILE A 90 -9.95 -1.09 8.41
N HIS A 91 -9.92 -2.22 9.12
CA HIS A 91 -11.10 -2.76 9.79
C HIS A 91 -10.74 -3.24 11.19
N SER A 92 -11.54 -2.83 12.17
CA SER A 92 -11.39 -3.22 13.57
C SER A 92 -12.61 -3.97 14.03
N GLU A 93 -12.43 -5.24 14.31
CA GLU A 93 -13.46 -6.14 14.84
C GLU A 93 -12.75 -7.22 15.67
N PRO A 94 -13.06 -7.35 16.98
CA PRO A 94 -12.44 -8.35 17.83
C PRO A 94 -12.91 -9.77 17.46
N LEU A 95 -12.10 -10.79 17.75
CA LEU A 95 -12.46 -12.19 17.51
C LEU A 95 -13.79 -12.55 18.15
N VAL A 96 -14.02 -12.07 19.38
CA VAL A 96 -15.30 -12.18 20.08
C VAL A 96 -15.62 -10.85 20.76
N ASN A 97 -16.73 -10.23 20.40
CA ASN A 97 -17.22 -9.00 21.05
C ASN A 97 -18.13 -9.36 22.24
N MET A 98 -17.58 -9.30 23.45
CA MET A 98 -18.32 -9.64 24.67
C MET A 98 -19.45 -8.66 25.02
N LEU A 99 -19.44 -7.46 24.45
CA LEU A 99 -20.46 -6.43 24.69
C LEU A 99 -21.62 -6.48 23.67
N SER A 100 -21.48 -7.26 22.60
CA SER A 100 -22.55 -7.41 21.59
C SER A 100 -23.73 -8.18 22.17
N ARG A 101 -24.93 -7.67 21.90
CA ARG A 101 -26.22 -8.36 22.23
C ARG A 101 -26.71 -9.30 21.12
N GLY A 102 -26.08 -9.22 19.91
CA GLY A 102 -26.36 -10.07 18.76
C GLY A 102 -25.25 -11.09 18.52
N GLU A 103 -24.83 -11.23 17.27
CA GLU A 103 -23.67 -12.06 16.91
C GLU A 103 -22.42 -11.47 17.56
N ARG A 104 -21.65 -12.33 18.21
CA ARG A 104 -20.47 -11.93 19.00
C ARG A 104 -19.17 -12.29 18.33
N VAL A 105 -19.21 -13.23 17.41
CA VAL A 105 -18.03 -13.74 16.70
C VAL A 105 -17.70 -12.80 15.54
N HIS A 106 -16.41 -12.59 15.26
CA HIS A 106 -15.92 -11.82 14.12
C HIS A 106 -16.63 -12.25 12.83
N SER A 107 -17.15 -11.29 12.09
CA SER A 107 -17.90 -11.52 10.84
C SER A 107 -17.02 -12.19 9.79
N ARG A 108 -17.51 -13.30 9.23
CA ARG A 108 -16.83 -13.99 8.12
C ARG A 108 -16.79 -13.14 6.84
N GLU A 109 -17.79 -12.29 6.66
CA GLU A 109 -17.84 -11.35 5.54
C GLU A 109 -16.76 -10.26 5.69
N SER A 110 -16.67 -9.63 6.88
CA SER A 110 -15.62 -8.67 7.20
C SER A 110 -14.22 -9.29 7.04
N TRP A 111 -14.05 -10.52 7.53
CA TRP A 111 -12.80 -11.27 7.36
C TRP A 111 -12.41 -11.39 5.88
N ARG A 112 -13.31 -11.89 5.03
CA ARG A 112 -13.04 -12.09 3.60
C ARG A 112 -12.78 -10.75 2.90
N ARG A 113 -13.59 -9.74 3.18
CA ARG A 113 -13.42 -8.40 2.60
C ARG A 113 -12.05 -7.81 2.91
N VAL A 114 -11.58 -7.91 4.16
CA VAL A 114 -10.26 -7.40 4.55
C VAL A 114 -9.15 -8.20 3.89
N LEU A 115 -9.21 -9.53 3.89
CA LEU A 115 -8.19 -10.34 3.22
C LEU A 115 -8.14 -10.04 1.72
N SER A 116 -9.29 -9.92 1.06
CA SER A 116 -9.36 -9.60 -0.36
C SER A 116 -8.73 -8.23 -0.67
N ALA A 117 -9.05 -7.21 0.14
CA ALA A 117 -8.55 -5.86 -0.08
C ALA A 117 -7.07 -5.68 0.27
N ASP A 118 -6.58 -6.35 1.33
CA ASP A 118 -5.27 -6.06 1.93
C ASP A 118 -4.21 -7.13 1.67
N LEU A 119 -4.58 -8.29 1.12
CA LEU A 119 -3.66 -9.40 0.83
C LEU A 119 -3.83 -9.93 -0.60
N ASP A 120 -5.06 -10.38 -0.98
CA ASP A 120 -5.29 -10.97 -2.30
C ASP A 120 -4.99 -9.95 -3.42
N SER A 121 -5.41 -8.69 -3.25
CA SER A 121 -5.12 -7.60 -4.17
C SER A 121 -3.62 -7.42 -4.42
N VAL A 122 -2.81 -7.49 -3.35
CA VAL A 122 -1.34 -7.40 -3.46
C VAL A 122 -0.79 -8.55 -4.29
N PHE A 123 -1.32 -9.77 -4.09
CA PHE A 123 -0.92 -10.94 -4.85
C PHE A 123 -1.31 -10.80 -6.34
N PHE A 124 -2.56 -10.42 -6.64
CA PHE A 124 -3.05 -10.31 -8.02
C PHE A 124 -2.28 -9.27 -8.82
N VAL A 125 -2.15 -8.06 -8.30
CA VAL A 125 -1.46 -6.96 -9.00
C VAL A 125 0.04 -7.26 -9.14
N THR A 126 0.69 -7.73 -8.06
CA THR A 126 2.13 -8.05 -8.10
C THR A 126 2.43 -9.12 -9.11
N GLY A 127 1.64 -10.20 -9.16
CA GLY A 127 1.86 -11.31 -10.09
C GLY A 127 1.87 -10.83 -11.55
N ARG A 128 0.91 -9.99 -11.95
CA ARG A 128 0.81 -9.49 -13.33
C ARG A 128 1.91 -8.48 -13.67
N VAL A 129 2.24 -7.57 -12.75
CA VAL A 129 3.31 -6.59 -12.96
C VAL A 129 4.67 -7.28 -13.04
N VAL A 130 4.94 -8.24 -12.16
CA VAL A 130 6.18 -9.01 -12.16
C VAL A 130 6.33 -9.84 -13.44
N ASP A 131 5.27 -10.53 -13.88
CA ASP A 131 5.27 -11.27 -15.15
C ASP A 131 5.62 -10.33 -16.32
N ARG A 132 5.02 -9.13 -16.37
CA ARG A 132 5.35 -8.13 -17.38
C ARG A 132 6.81 -7.68 -17.32
N MET A 133 7.32 -7.38 -16.11
CA MET A 133 8.72 -7.00 -15.91
C MET A 133 9.68 -8.08 -16.42
N LEU A 134 9.43 -9.35 -16.05
CA LEU A 134 10.26 -10.48 -16.45
C LEU A 134 10.20 -10.72 -17.97
N THR A 135 9.01 -10.70 -18.57
CA THR A 135 8.82 -10.83 -20.02
C THR A 135 9.58 -9.75 -20.79
N LYS A 136 9.62 -8.54 -20.27
CA LYS A 136 10.35 -7.40 -20.86
C LYS A 136 11.82 -7.34 -20.40
N ARG A 137 12.29 -8.31 -19.62
CA ARG A 137 13.65 -8.37 -19.05
C ARG A 137 14.04 -7.08 -18.31
N ARG A 138 13.06 -6.51 -17.57
CA ARG A 138 13.25 -5.29 -16.80
C ARG A 138 13.58 -5.61 -15.35
N LYS A 139 14.46 -4.80 -14.78
CA LYS A 139 14.69 -4.77 -13.33
C LYS A 139 13.65 -3.82 -12.71
N GLY A 140 13.28 -4.05 -11.45
CA GLY A 140 12.30 -3.21 -10.78
C GLY A 140 12.26 -3.40 -9.27
N VAL A 141 11.40 -2.61 -8.63
CA VAL A 141 11.14 -2.73 -7.19
C VAL A 141 9.63 -2.72 -6.90
N ILE A 142 9.23 -3.65 -6.07
CA ILE A 142 7.86 -3.78 -5.58
C ILE A 142 7.86 -3.37 -4.11
N ILE A 143 7.06 -2.35 -3.77
CA ILE A 143 6.91 -1.81 -2.42
C ILE A 143 5.47 -2.06 -1.98
N SER A 144 5.27 -2.72 -0.85
CA SER A 144 3.93 -2.98 -0.32
C SER A 144 3.72 -2.20 0.97
N ILE A 145 2.58 -1.48 1.07
CA ILE A 145 2.20 -0.81 2.31
C ILE A 145 1.58 -1.83 3.26
N SER A 146 2.36 -2.21 4.25
CA SER A 146 1.99 -3.07 5.36
C SER A 146 1.43 -2.23 6.52
N SER A 147 1.66 -2.63 7.75
CA SER A 147 1.30 -1.93 8.98
C SER A 147 2.08 -2.51 10.15
N ILE A 148 2.31 -1.73 11.20
CA ILE A 148 2.76 -2.27 12.50
C ILE A 148 1.78 -3.32 13.05
N SER A 149 0.48 -3.21 12.68
CA SER A 149 -0.54 -4.21 13.04
C SER A 149 -0.23 -5.62 12.53
N ALA A 150 0.72 -5.79 11.61
CA ALA A 150 1.22 -7.11 11.19
C ALA A 150 1.84 -7.92 12.34
N ASN A 151 2.28 -7.25 13.40
CA ASN A 151 2.82 -7.87 14.62
C ASN A 151 1.72 -8.32 15.60
N GLY A 152 0.46 -8.04 15.30
CA GLY A 152 -0.72 -8.32 16.11
C GLY A 152 -1.21 -7.05 16.81
N ASN A 153 -2.45 -6.66 16.53
CA ASN A 153 -3.10 -5.52 17.20
C ASN A 153 -4.48 -5.96 17.72
N PRO A 154 -4.77 -5.82 19.03
CA PRO A 154 -6.06 -6.19 19.59
C PRO A 154 -7.22 -5.56 18.83
N GLY A 155 -8.22 -6.38 18.47
CA GLY A 155 -9.38 -5.94 17.69
C GLY A 155 -9.16 -5.84 16.19
N GLN A 156 -8.02 -6.28 15.64
CA GLN A 156 -7.72 -6.21 14.21
C GLN A 156 -7.34 -7.57 13.61
N SER A 157 -8.02 -8.64 13.99
CA SER A 157 -7.65 -10.01 13.60
C SER A 157 -7.45 -10.18 12.10
N ALA A 158 -8.42 -9.77 11.27
CA ALA A 158 -8.33 -9.89 9.81
C ALA A 158 -7.23 -8.98 9.23
N TYR A 159 -7.17 -7.73 9.68
CA TYR A 159 -6.20 -6.75 9.20
C TYR A 159 -4.76 -7.16 9.55
N SER A 160 -4.52 -7.57 10.80
CA SER A 160 -3.21 -8.06 11.24
C SER A 160 -2.78 -9.29 10.43
N ALA A 161 -3.68 -10.26 10.21
CA ALA A 161 -3.39 -11.44 9.41
C ALA A 161 -3.02 -11.08 7.96
N ALA A 162 -3.78 -10.16 7.32
CA ALA A 162 -3.49 -9.70 5.97
C ALA A 162 -2.12 -9.02 5.88
N LYS A 163 -1.82 -8.08 6.79
CA LYS A 163 -0.55 -7.34 6.76
C LYS A 163 0.66 -8.22 7.16
N ALA A 164 0.47 -9.20 8.03
CA ALA A 164 1.48 -10.24 8.27
C ALA A 164 1.73 -11.09 7.02
N GLY A 165 0.68 -11.44 6.28
CA GLY A 165 0.77 -12.10 4.97
C GLY A 165 1.58 -11.29 3.97
N VAL A 166 1.33 -9.98 3.86
CA VAL A 166 2.12 -9.07 2.99
C VAL A 166 3.61 -9.08 3.37
N ASN A 167 3.93 -9.06 4.67
CA ASN A 167 5.31 -9.14 5.14
C ASN A 167 5.97 -10.47 4.76
N ALA A 168 5.23 -11.57 4.85
CA ALA A 168 5.72 -12.90 4.44
C ALA A 168 5.95 -12.97 2.93
N LEU A 169 4.99 -12.51 2.10
CA LEU A 169 5.09 -12.46 0.65
C LEU A 169 6.29 -11.60 0.20
N THR A 170 6.51 -10.45 0.83
CA THR A 170 7.67 -9.59 0.56
C THR A 170 8.99 -10.35 0.69
N ARG A 171 9.14 -11.13 1.77
CA ARG A 171 10.36 -11.93 1.99
C ARG A 171 10.47 -13.12 1.05
N THR A 172 9.34 -13.76 0.73
CA THR A 172 9.27 -14.90 -0.18
C THR A 172 9.69 -14.49 -1.60
N TRP A 173 9.04 -13.48 -2.15
CA TRP A 173 9.31 -13.01 -3.52
C TRP A 173 10.71 -12.40 -3.68
N ALA A 174 11.24 -11.77 -2.64
CA ALA A 174 12.63 -11.31 -2.65
C ALA A 174 13.64 -12.46 -2.85
N LYS A 175 13.38 -13.62 -2.24
CA LYS A 175 14.22 -14.82 -2.39
C LYS A 175 14.01 -15.51 -3.76
N GLU A 176 12.78 -15.58 -4.23
CA GLU A 176 12.42 -16.20 -5.50
C GLU A 176 12.96 -15.43 -6.71
N LEU A 177 12.85 -14.09 -6.68
CA LEU A 177 12.98 -13.25 -7.87
C LEU A 177 14.17 -12.25 -7.80
N GLY A 178 14.86 -12.19 -6.66
CA GLY A 178 16.02 -11.31 -6.49
C GLY A 178 17.14 -11.56 -7.51
N GLY A 179 17.39 -12.84 -7.84
CA GLY A 179 18.37 -13.23 -8.86
C GLY A 179 18.01 -12.77 -10.28
N MET A 180 16.74 -12.40 -10.51
CA MET A 180 16.24 -11.86 -11.79
C MET A 180 16.26 -10.32 -11.82
N GLY A 181 16.78 -9.68 -10.76
CA GLY A 181 16.92 -8.22 -10.67
C GLY A 181 15.66 -7.51 -10.17
N LEU A 182 14.72 -8.24 -9.55
CA LEU A 182 13.54 -7.69 -8.90
C LEU A 182 13.76 -7.58 -7.39
N ARG A 183 13.41 -6.44 -6.82
CA ARG A 183 13.50 -6.18 -5.38
C ARG A 183 12.11 -6.05 -4.77
N PHE A 184 11.98 -6.50 -3.54
CA PHE A 184 10.71 -6.46 -2.80
C PHE A 184 10.97 -5.87 -1.41
N ALA A 185 10.17 -4.91 -1.02
CA ALA A 185 10.20 -4.34 0.32
C ALA A 185 8.78 -4.02 0.79
N ALA A 186 8.58 -4.00 2.10
CA ALA A 186 7.36 -3.48 2.69
C ALA A 186 7.68 -2.28 3.59
N ILE A 187 6.73 -1.37 3.69
CA ILE A 187 6.72 -0.30 4.68
C ILE A 187 5.59 -0.62 5.65
N ALA A 188 5.86 -0.59 6.92
CA ALA A 188 4.89 -0.80 7.99
C ALA A 188 4.66 0.53 8.74
N PRO A 189 3.70 1.36 8.29
CA PRO A 189 3.35 2.59 8.99
C PRO A 189 2.80 2.31 10.38
N GLY A 190 3.14 3.18 11.34
CA GLY A 190 2.37 3.37 12.55
C GLY A 190 1.14 4.27 12.31
N PHE A 191 0.82 5.10 13.28
CA PHE A 191 -0.28 6.05 13.15
C PHE A 191 0.19 7.31 12.40
N ILE A 192 -0.30 7.44 11.16
CA ILE A 192 0.00 8.57 10.27
C ILE A 192 -1.14 9.58 10.34
N ASP A 193 -0.81 10.86 10.42
CA ASP A 193 -1.76 11.97 10.40
C ASP A 193 -2.35 12.14 9.00
N THR A 194 -3.50 11.52 8.80
CA THR A 194 -4.26 11.58 7.55
C THR A 194 -5.70 12.02 7.84
N PRO A 195 -6.44 12.53 6.86
CA PRO A 195 -7.87 12.83 7.02
C PRO A 195 -8.65 11.61 7.55
N SER A 196 -8.33 10.40 7.09
CA SER A 196 -8.97 9.16 7.54
C SER A 196 -8.67 8.85 9.02
N THR A 197 -7.44 9.04 9.47
CA THR A 197 -7.04 8.89 10.87
C THR A 197 -7.76 9.89 11.76
N ARG A 198 -7.84 11.16 11.34
CA ARG A 198 -8.54 12.22 12.08
C ARG A 198 -10.05 12.00 12.12
N ALA A 199 -10.65 11.43 11.08
CA ALA A 199 -12.07 11.10 11.07
C ALA A 199 -12.40 9.89 11.95
N ALA A 200 -11.47 8.94 12.11
CA ALA A 200 -11.66 7.72 12.86
C ALA A 200 -11.39 7.86 14.37
N LEU A 201 -10.61 8.86 14.79
CA LEU A 201 -10.16 9.01 16.17
C LEU A 201 -10.65 10.33 16.79
N SER A 202 -11.13 10.27 18.04
CA SER A 202 -11.38 11.48 18.81
C SER A 202 -10.07 12.18 19.21
N GLU A 203 -10.10 13.47 19.49
CA GLU A 203 -8.92 14.24 19.98
C GLU A 203 -8.27 13.59 21.20
N ALA A 204 -9.09 13.09 22.13
CA ALA A 204 -8.59 12.39 23.32
C ALA A 204 -7.87 11.07 22.96
N ALA A 205 -8.34 10.35 21.94
CA ALA A 205 -7.66 9.16 21.45
C ALA A 205 -6.34 9.51 20.78
N VAL A 206 -6.30 10.57 19.97
CA VAL A 206 -5.06 11.07 19.34
C VAL A 206 -4.04 11.46 20.41
N THR A 207 -4.44 12.23 21.43
CA THR A 207 -3.55 12.64 22.54
C THR A 207 -2.98 11.40 23.28
N ARG A 208 -3.82 10.40 23.54
CA ARG A 208 -3.37 9.15 24.19
C ARG A 208 -2.36 8.41 23.31
N LEU A 209 -2.62 8.29 22.01
CA LEU A 209 -1.69 7.66 21.07
C LEU A 209 -0.34 8.41 21.03
N GLN A 210 -0.36 9.73 20.98
CA GLN A 210 0.87 10.53 21.01
C GLN A 210 1.70 10.28 22.27
N GLN A 211 1.06 10.05 23.41
CA GLN A 211 1.77 9.69 24.66
C GLN A 211 2.40 8.31 24.61
N GLN A 212 1.84 7.37 23.84
CA GLN A 212 2.37 6.02 23.69
C GLN A 212 3.49 5.94 22.64
N ILE A 213 3.50 6.85 21.67
CA ILE A 213 4.56 6.92 20.65
C ILE A 213 5.81 7.55 21.27
N PRO A 214 6.98 6.90 21.26
CA PRO A 214 8.23 7.47 21.82
C PRO A 214 8.59 8.86 21.27
N LEU A 215 8.30 9.13 19.99
CA LEU A 215 8.51 10.46 19.41
C LEU A 215 7.39 11.47 19.74
N HIS A 216 6.39 11.10 20.53
CA HIS A 216 5.28 11.94 21.02
C HIS A 216 4.50 12.69 19.94
N ARG A 217 4.47 12.17 18.71
CA ARG A 217 3.69 12.71 17.60
C ARG A 217 3.20 11.61 16.68
N LEU A 218 2.15 11.87 15.94
CA LEU A 218 1.79 11.03 14.79
C LEU A 218 2.86 11.21 13.69
N GLY A 219 3.04 10.20 12.87
CA GLY A 219 3.82 10.30 11.63
C GLY A 219 3.10 11.20 10.62
N ASP A 220 3.84 11.70 9.65
CA ASP A 220 3.31 12.43 8.51
C ASP A 220 3.47 11.63 7.21
N LEU A 221 2.79 12.06 6.17
CA LEU A 221 2.87 11.41 4.86
C LEU A 221 4.28 11.50 4.25
N GLU A 222 5.02 12.56 4.55
CA GLU A 222 6.41 12.75 4.09
C GLU A 222 7.34 11.68 4.69
N SER A 223 7.11 11.23 5.92
CA SER A 223 7.87 10.14 6.55
C SER A 223 7.71 8.82 5.75
N ILE A 224 6.52 8.56 5.21
CA ILE A 224 6.28 7.39 4.35
C ILE A 224 6.95 7.57 3.00
N TYR A 225 6.87 8.77 2.40
CA TYR A 225 7.53 9.06 1.15
C TYR A 225 9.05 8.89 1.24
N LEU A 226 9.69 9.36 2.30
CA LEU A 226 11.13 9.20 2.53
C LEU A 226 11.53 7.72 2.59
N ALA A 227 10.69 6.86 3.18
CA ALA A 227 10.92 5.42 3.18
C ALA A 227 10.77 4.82 1.76
N VAL A 228 9.74 5.23 1.00
CA VAL A 228 9.56 4.83 -0.41
C VAL A 228 10.78 5.25 -1.23
N ARG A 229 11.21 6.50 -1.12
CA ARG A 229 12.41 7.03 -1.79
C ARG A 229 13.65 6.21 -1.46
N HIS A 230 13.87 5.95 -0.16
CA HIS A 230 15.01 5.14 0.29
C HIS A 230 15.01 3.75 -0.34
N ILE A 231 13.84 3.07 -0.39
CA ILE A 231 13.72 1.75 -1.02
C ILE A 231 14.01 1.82 -2.53
N ILE A 232 13.50 2.84 -3.23
CA ILE A 232 13.75 3.01 -4.67
C ILE A 232 15.23 3.22 -4.94
N GLU A 233 15.86 4.15 -4.22
CA GLU A 233 17.23 4.62 -4.49
C GLU A 233 18.31 3.65 -3.97
N ASN A 234 18.05 2.91 -2.89
CA ASN A 234 18.98 1.93 -2.34
C ASN A 234 18.80 0.57 -3.03
N ASP A 235 19.64 0.27 -4.00
CA ASP A 235 19.54 -0.93 -4.84
C ASP A 235 20.02 -2.22 -4.15
N TYR A 236 20.61 -2.13 -2.96
CA TYR A 236 21.01 -3.28 -2.14
C TYR A 236 19.94 -3.69 -1.10
N LEU A 237 18.76 -3.05 -1.12
CA LEU A 237 17.67 -3.31 -0.18
C LEU A 237 16.59 -4.19 -0.82
N THR A 238 16.38 -5.39 -0.28
CA THR A 238 15.32 -6.34 -0.66
C THR A 238 14.96 -7.27 0.50
N GLY A 239 13.75 -7.82 0.50
CA GLY A 239 13.26 -8.77 1.52
C GLY A 239 13.03 -8.16 2.91
N THR A 240 12.99 -6.84 3.03
CA THR A 240 12.88 -6.13 4.30
C THR A 240 11.50 -5.52 4.51
N VAL A 241 11.17 -5.29 5.77
CA VAL A 241 10.02 -4.51 6.23
C VAL A 241 10.57 -3.33 7.03
N LEU A 242 10.29 -2.12 6.57
CA LEU A 242 10.66 -0.89 7.27
C LEU A 242 9.49 -0.40 8.11
N GLU A 243 9.66 -0.39 9.42
CA GLU A 243 8.69 0.16 10.36
C GLU A 243 8.89 1.68 10.45
N ILE A 244 7.83 2.44 10.19
CA ILE A 244 7.79 3.92 10.21
C ILE A 244 6.71 4.33 11.21
N ASP A 245 7.00 4.21 12.50
CA ASP A 245 6.03 4.19 13.58
C ASP A 245 6.38 5.12 14.77
N GLY A 246 7.50 5.83 14.69
CA GLY A 246 7.98 6.68 15.79
C GLY A 246 8.45 5.90 17.02
N GLY A 247 8.72 4.59 16.88
CA GLY A 247 9.14 3.69 17.95
C GLY A 247 7.96 3.05 18.71
N LEU A 248 6.73 3.13 18.17
CA LEU A 248 5.55 2.53 18.81
C LEU A 248 5.60 1.00 18.71
N VAL A 249 5.50 0.32 19.84
CA VAL A 249 5.31 -1.13 19.95
C VAL A 249 3.85 -1.42 20.29
N ILE A 250 3.16 -2.24 19.47
CA ILE A 250 1.76 -2.66 19.69
C ILE A 250 1.68 -4.13 20.06
#